data_82984e473d05eb0e180469c33b9a429a
#
_entry.id   82984e473d05eb0e180469c33b9a429a
#
_cell.length_a   1.000
_cell.length_b   1.000
_cell.length_c   1.000
_cell.angle_alpha   90.00
_cell.angle_beta   90.00
_cell.angle_gamma   90.00
#
_symmetry.space_group_name_H-M   'P 1'
#
loop_
_entity.id
_entity.type
_entity.pdbx_description
1 polymer ?
#
loop_
_entity_poly.entity_id
_entity_poly.type
_entity_poly.pdbx_seq_one_letter_code
_entity_poly.pdbx_strand_id
1 'polypeptide(L)'
;MSELVRSLADLGLPAFLQEMGSVVIALLDENGRVLAANRGFLRLAPPEKADQPWDVRSLFVNPRLDDVQALAPYHGGALLLYRGILNIARADRQCQSLQGHIYRWQQGRLLVAAEYDVEGLEMLGATVMQLNDELAETQRQLLRANRELKRNETVILELMNTDALTGAGSRRRLDEALAAEVERCRRYEQALCVVMTDLDHFKEVNDRCGHAAGDEILKQFVTLLRGHSRQTDLVARFGGEEFVVVLPATELKSAVICAERIRRQLESRPLAEQVGRITASFGVAMLTGGEESGHLLQRVDQALYRSKKEGRNRLTQSIAPGQDAAPDVSSC
;
A
#
# COMPACT_ATOMS: atom_id res chain seq x y z
N MET A 1 -65.18 -12.82 20.80
CA MET A 1 -63.96 -13.22 21.54
C MET A 1 -63.19 -14.11 20.61
N SER A 2 -62.06 -13.60 20.09
CA SER A 2 -61.23 -14.24 19.09
C SER A 2 -60.69 -15.58 19.61
N GLU A 3 -60.91 -16.66 18.84
CA GLU A 3 -60.16 -17.91 19.02
C GLU A 3 -58.69 -17.66 18.63
N LEU A 4 -57.97 -16.97 19.48
CA LEU A 4 -56.52 -16.87 19.43
C LEU A 4 -55.94 -18.29 19.53
N VAL A 5 -54.87 -18.52 18.81
CA VAL A 5 -54.08 -19.74 18.79
C VAL A 5 -54.06 -20.40 20.17
N ARG A 6 -54.72 -21.54 20.29
CA ARG A 6 -54.81 -22.30 21.56
C ARG A 6 -53.41 -22.73 22.01
N SER A 7 -53.23 -22.85 23.32
CA SER A 7 -52.00 -23.46 23.85
C SER A 7 -51.87 -24.89 23.35
N LEU A 8 -50.65 -25.33 23.06
CA LEU A 8 -50.39 -26.74 22.75
C LEU A 8 -50.84 -27.66 23.85
N ALA A 9 -50.84 -27.19 25.10
CA ALA A 9 -51.33 -27.92 26.25
C ALA A 9 -52.86 -28.17 26.19
N ASP A 10 -53.65 -27.25 25.67
CA ASP A 10 -55.10 -27.39 25.49
C ASP A 10 -55.46 -28.49 24.48
N LEU A 11 -54.49 -28.90 23.69
CA LEU A 11 -54.60 -29.94 22.67
C LEU A 11 -53.96 -31.28 23.10
N GLY A 12 -53.56 -31.37 24.35
CA GLY A 12 -52.99 -32.59 24.92
C GLY A 12 -51.50 -32.78 24.63
N LEU A 13 -50.82 -31.74 24.17
CA LEU A 13 -49.37 -31.75 24.01
C LEU A 13 -48.69 -31.22 25.29
N PRO A 14 -47.48 -31.70 25.65
CA PRO A 14 -46.77 -31.23 26.83
C PRO A 14 -46.53 -29.72 26.81
N ALA A 15 -46.85 -29.05 27.93
CA ALA A 15 -46.79 -27.57 28.01
C ALA A 15 -45.38 -27.00 27.75
N PHE A 16 -44.29 -27.73 28.06
CA PHE A 16 -42.93 -27.29 27.84
C PHE A 16 -42.63 -27.07 26.35
N LEU A 17 -43.31 -27.76 25.44
CA LEU A 17 -43.12 -27.59 23.98
C LEU A 17 -43.52 -26.19 23.49
N GLN A 18 -44.39 -25.48 24.24
CA GLN A 18 -44.84 -24.15 23.91
C GLN A 18 -43.67 -23.13 23.84
N GLU A 19 -42.75 -23.22 24.77
CA GLU A 19 -41.62 -22.27 24.91
C GLU A 19 -40.38 -22.67 24.11
N MET A 20 -40.34 -23.88 23.58
CA MET A 20 -39.18 -24.33 22.80
C MET A 20 -39.02 -23.50 21.52
N GLY A 21 -37.82 -22.92 21.32
CA GLY A 21 -37.50 -22.11 20.16
C GLY A 21 -36.66 -22.81 19.09
N SER A 22 -35.99 -23.92 19.46
CA SER A 22 -35.21 -24.77 18.58
C SER A 22 -36.03 -25.82 17.82
N VAL A 23 -37.19 -26.12 18.33
CA VAL A 23 -38.15 -27.03 17.71
C VAL A 23 -39.34 -26.24 17.20
N VAL A 24 -39.80 -26.57 16.03
CA VAL A 24 -40.94 -25.94 15.34
C VAL A 24 -42.13 -26.90 15.44
N ILE A 25 -43.19 -26.49 16.13
CA ILE A 25 -44.42 -27.30 16.28
C ILE A 25 -45.62 -26.45 15.92
N ALA A 26 -46.44 -26.91 15.00
CA ALA A 26 -47.71 -26.29 14.66
C ALA A 26 -48.78 -27.34 14.42
N LEU A 27 -49.99 -27.09 14.95
CA LEU A 27 -51.19 -27.87 14.64
C LEU A 27 -52.05 -27.02 13.69
N LEU A 28 -52.39 -27.59 12.55
CA LEU A 28 -53.16 -26.94 11.49
C LEU A 28 -54.51 -27.66 11.31
N ASP A 29 -55.54 -26.93 10.91
CA ASP A 29 -56.80 -27.51 10.45
C ASP A 29 -56.70 -28.06 9.02
N GLU A 30 -57.78 -28.63 8.51
CA GLU A 30 -57.86 -29.15 7.12
C GLU A 30 -57.68 -28.09 6.06
N ASN A 31 -57.82 -26.80 6.39
CA ASN A 31 -57.64 -25.67 5.50
C ASN A 31 -56.29 -25.01 5.64
N GLY A 32 -55.33 -25.58 6.40
CA GLY A 32 -54.02 -25.04 6.64
C GLY A 32 -53.97 -23.84 7.58
N ARG A 33 -55.03 -23.64 8.39
CA ARG A 33 -55.10 -22.58 9.40
C ARG A 33 -54.45 -23.06 10.70
N VAL A 34 -53.68 -22.19 11.32
CA VAL A 34 -53.00 -22.49 12.58
C VAL A 34 -54.00 -22.53 13.72
N LEU A 35 -54.13 -23.69 14.35
CA LEU A 35 -54.94 -23.91 15.56
C LEU A 35 -54.12 -23.71 16.83
N ALA A 36 -52.86 -24.15 16.82
CA ALA A 36 -51.89 -23.94 17.88
C ALA A 36 -50.49 -23.96 17.31
N ALA A 37 -49.58 -23.22 17.92
CA ALA A 37 -48.18 -23.19 17.51
C ALA A 37 -47.27 -22.89 18.71
N ASN A 38 -46.05 -23.42 18.68
CA ASN A 38 -45.06 -23.08 19.67
C ASN A 38 -44.25 -21.84 19.28
N ARG A 39 -43.39 -21.37 20.19
CA ARG A 39 -42.51 -20.22 19.96
C ARG A 39 -41.59 -20.38 18.75
N GLY A 40 -41.15 -21.61 18.47
CA GLY A 40 -40.30 -21.89 17.28
C GLY A 40 -41.02 -21.60 15.97
N PHE A 41 -42.30 -22.07 15.84
CA PHE A 41 -43.10 -21.81 14.66
C PHE A 41 -43.48 -20.34 14.54
N LEU A 42 -43.84 -19.66 15.63
CA LEU A 42 -44.19 -18.24 15.62
C LEU A 42 -43.05 -17.33 15.23
N ARG A 43 -41.79 -17.71 15.52
CA ARG A 43 -40.61 -16.99 15.04
C ARG A 43 -40.36 -17.16 13.53
N LEU A 44 -40.71 -18.31 13.00
CA LEU A 44 -40.52 -18.65 11.60
C LEU A 44 -41.60 -17.98 10.73
N ALA A 45 -42.82 -18.05 11.19
CA ALA A 45 -44.00 -17.60 10.49
C ALA A 45 -44.91 -16.81 11.46
N PRO A 46 -44.57 -15.54 11.75
CA PRO A 46 -45.37 -14.68 12.62
C PRO A 46 -46.74 -14.40 11.99
N PRO A 47 -47.83 -14.31 12.77
CA PRO A 47 -49.14 -13.96 12.24
C PRO A 47 -49.15 -12.51 11.73
N GLU A 48 -49.68 -12.29 10.53
CA GLU A 48 -49.81 -10.95 9.96
C GLU A 48 -50.80 -10.05 10.74
N LYS A 49 -51.84 -10.66 11.33
CA LYS A 49 -52.83 -9.99 12.18
C LYS A 49 -53.30 -10.90 13.30
N ALA A 50 -53.34 -10.39 14.52
CA ALA A 50 -53.66 -11.16 15.72
C ALA A 50 -55.13 -11.69 15.79
N ASP A 51 -56.07 -11.13 14.97
CA ASP A 51 -57.49 -11.37 15.07
C ASP A 51 -58.11 -12.19 13.91
N GLN A 52 -57.28 -12.73 12.99
CA GLN A 52 -57.79 -13.54 11.87
C GLN A 52 -57.20 -14.96 11.88
N PRO A 53 -57.99 -15.97 11.42
CA PRO A 53 -57.47 -17.31 11.18
C PRO A 53 -56.32 -17.24 10.18
N TRP A 54 -55.15 -17.66 10.60
CA TRP A 54 -53.89 -17.53 9.88
C TRP A 54 -53.63 -18.79 9.03
N ASP A 55 -53.79 -18.65 7.72
CA ASP A 55 -53.50 -19.72 6.74
C ASP A 55 -52.03 -19.72 6.38
N VAL A 56 -51.36 -20.83 6.60
CA VAL A 56 -49.92 -20.99 6.39
C VAL A 56 -49.56 -21.90 5.20
N ARG A 57 -50.51 -22.30 4.36
CA ARG A 57 -50.27 -23.19 3.21
C ARG A 57 -49.25 -22.59 2.25
N SER A 58 -49.36 -21.30 1.99
CA SER A 58 -48.44 -20.57 1.12
C SER A 58 -47.01 -20.47 1.64
N LEU A 59 -46.78 -20.69 2.93
CA LEU A 59 -45.45 -20.65 3.55
C LEU A 59 -44.68 -21.95 3.31
N PHE A 60 -45.37 -23.06 3.08
CA PHE A 60 -44.75 -24.36 2.79
C PHE A 60 -44.36 -24.44 1.31
N VAL A 61 -43.09 -24.21 1.02
CA VAL A 61 -42.57 -24.18 -0.37
C VAL A 61 -42.37 -25.60 -0.89
N ASN A 62 -41.78 -26.48 -0.06
CA ASN A 62 -41.56 -27.90 -0.38
C ASN A 62 -41.43 -28.70 0.93
N PRO A 63 -42.29 -29.75 1.15
CA PRO A 63 -43.46 -30.08 0.32
C PRO A 63 -44.56 -29.02 0.46
N ARG A 64 -45.42 -28.88 -0.52
CA ARG A 64 -46.66 -28.10 -0.38
C ARG A 64 -47.62 -28.83 0.52
N LEU A 65 -48.28 -28.13 1.44
CA LEU A 65 -49.20 -28.74 2.40
C LEU A 65 -50.36 -29.46 1.69
N ASP A 66 -50.87 -28.92 0.61
CA ASP A 66 -51.94 -29.51 -0.17
C ASP A 66 -51.53 -30.90 -0.74
N ASP A 67 -50.29 -31.03 -1.21
CA ASP A 67 -49.75 -32.28 -1.74
C ASP A 67 -49.62 -33.32 -0.62
N VAL A 68 -49.19 -32.92 0.56
CA VAL A 68 -49.07 -33.80 1.72
C VAL A 68 -50.44 -34.28 2.22
N GLN A 69 -51.45 -33.43 2.20
CA GLN A 69 -52.82 -33.74 2.60
C GLN A 69 -53.46 -34.80 1.69
N ALA A 70 -53.12 -34.78 0.42
CA ALA A 70 -53.66 -35.74 -0.55
C ALA A 70 -53.12 -37.18 -0.40
N LEU A 71 -52.00 -37.37 0.37
CA LEU A 71 -51.28 -38.66 0.40
C LEU A 71 -52.04 -39.81 1.05
N ALA A 72 -52.97 -39.57 2.01
CA ALA A 72 -53.72 -40.66 2.61
C ALA A 72 -55.03 -40.18 3.29
N PRO A 73 -56.17 -40.92 3.17
CA PRO A 73 -57.34 -40.64 3.93
C PRO A 73 -57.15 -40.93 5.43
N TYR A 74 -57.95 -40.23 6.29
CA TYR A 74 -57.88 -40.42 7.73
C TYR A 74 -58.56 -41.71 8.17
N HIS A 75 -57.85 -42.60 8.90
CA HIS A 75 -58.31 -43.85 9.40
C HIS A 75 -58.24 -44.00 10.94
N GLY A 76 -58.01 -42.88 11.67
CA GLY A 76 -57.88 -42.86 13.12
C GLY A 76 -56.43 -43.02 13.60
N GLY A 77 -56.09 -42.26 14.66
CA GLY A 77 -54.71 -42.19 15.19
C GLY A 77 -53.80 -41.19 14.49
N ALA A 78 -52.53 -41.11 14.87
CA ALA A 78 -51.52 -40.30 14.21
C ALA A 78 -50.89 -41.08 13.07
N LEU A 79 -50.94 -40.52 11.84
CA LEU A 79 -50.35 -41.12 10.65
C LEU A 79 -49.25 -40.20 10.11
N LEU A 80 -48.04 -40.73 9.96
CA LEU A 80 -46.94 -40.00 9.33
C LEU A 80 -47.23 -39.83 7.83
N LEU A 81 -47.37 -38.58 7.38
CA LEU A 81 -47.59 -38.22 5.99
C LEU A 81 -46.28 -37.85 5.25
N TYR A 82 -45.40 -37.16 5.95
CA TYR A 82 -44.12 -36.71 5.36
C TYR A 82 -43.00 -36.77 6.39
N ARG A 83 -41.82 -37.16 5.93
CA ARG A 83 -40.56 -37.10 6.66
C ARG A 83 -39.46 -36.61 5.73
N GLY A 84 -38.80 -35.51 6.08
CA GLY A 84 -37.70 -34.94 5.29
C GLY A 84 -37.52 -33.46 5.56
N ILE A 85 -36.94 -32.76 4.59
CA ILE A 85 -36.67 -31.33 4.68
C ILE A 85 -37.94 -30.54 4.36
N LEU A 86 -38.36 -29.73 5.31
CA LEU A 86 -39.46 -28.77 5.17
C LEU A 86 -38.88 -27.40 4.83
N ASN A 87 -39.15 -26.90 3.64
CA ASN A 87 -38.76 -25.55 3.22
C ASN A 87 -39.92 -24.59 3.48
N ILE A 88 -39.76 -23.70 4.45
CA ILE A 88 -40.78 -22.74 4.88
C ILE A 88 -40.33 -21.32 4.54
N ALA A 89 -41.13 -20.59 3.78
CA ALA A 89 -40.93 -19.19 3.47
C ALA A 89 -41.17 -18.33 4.71
N ARG A 90 -40.25 -17.43 5.02
CA ARG A 90 -40.37 -16.44 6.08
C ARG A 90 -40.99 -15.14 5.56
N ALA A 91 -41.45 -14.29 6.47
CA ALA A 91 -41.99 -12.97 6.14
C ALA A 91 -40.98 -12.05 5.38
N ASP A 92 -39.69 -12.25 5.60
CA ASP A 92 -38.59 -11.54 4.90
C ASP A 92 -38.24 -12.11 3.51
N ARG A 93 -39.06 -13.03 2.99
CA ARG A 93 -38.85 -13.74 1.70
C ARG A 93 -37.66 -14.71 1.70
N GLN A 94 -37.01 -14.95 2.82
CA GLN A 94 -36.00 -16.00 2.92
C GLN A 94 -36.69 -17.34 3.11
N CYS A 95 -36.10 -18.41 2.61
CA CYS A 95 -36.58 -19.78 2.82
C CYS A 95 -35.74 -20.44 3.89
N GLN A 96 -36.42 -20.96 4.93
CA GLN A 96 -35.82 -21.73 6.01
C GLN A 96 -36.01 -23.21 5.78
N SER A 97 -34.93 -23.95 5.71
CA SER A 97 -34.95 -25.41 5.65
C SER A 97 -34.87 -25.99 7.05
N LEU A 98 -35.79 -26.90 7.35
CA LEU A 98 -35.92 -27.59 8.63
C LEU A 98 -36.00 -29.09 8.39
N GLN A 99 -35.41 -29.89 9.25
CA GLN A 99 -35.65 -31.32 9.23
C GLN A 99 -36.90 -31.62 10.02
N GLY A 100 -37.90 -32.26 9.40
CA GLY A 100 -39.16 -32.41 10.08
C GLY A 100 -40.07 -33.48 9.54
N HIS A 101 -41.19 -33.56 10.21
CA HIS A 101 -42.23 -34.54 9.97
C HIS A 101 -43.59 -33.84 9.94
N ILE A 102 -44.48 -34.29 9.08
CA ILE A 102 -45.88 -33.88 9.06
C ILE A 102 -46.74 -35.13 9.33
N TYR A 103 -47.57 -35.05 10.35
CA TYR A 103 -48.47 -36.14 10.73
C TYR A 103 -49.89 -35.71 10.47
N ARG A 104 -50.74 -36.64 10.04
CA ARG A 104 -52.17 -36.49 10.18
C ARG A 104 -52.55 -36.84 11.64
N TRP A 105 -53.14 -35.85 12.29
CA TRP A 105 -53.54 -35.93 13.70
C TRP A 105 -55.08 -36.11 13.80
N GLN A 106 -55.60 -36.26 15.00
CA GLN A 106 -57.00 -36.42 15.28
C GLN A 106 -57.91 -35.47 14.48
N GLN A 107 -59.06 -35.94 14.04
CA GLN A 107 -60.06 -35.19 13.28
C GLN A 107 -59.54 -34.55 11.96
N GLY A 108 -58.58 -35.19 11.26
CA GLY A 108 -58.07 -34.71 9.99
C GLY A 108 -57.05 -33.55 10.05
N ARG A 109 -56.69 -33.09 11.24
CA ARG A 109 -55.74 -32.02 11.49
C ARG A 109 -54.33 -32.45 11.09
N LEU A 110 -53.42 -31.48 10.82
CA LEU A 110 -52.01 -31.73 10.54
C LEU A 110 -51.16 -31.27 11.72
N LEU A 111 -50.29 -32.13 12.22
CA LEU A 111 -49.25 -31.78 13.15
C LEU A 111 -47.93 -31.71 12.41
N VAL A 112 -47.35 -30.50 12.35
CA VAL A 112 -46.02 -30.25 11.86
C VAL A 112 -45.07 -30.24 13.04
N ALA A 113 -43.99 -31.05 12.96
CA ALA A 113 -42.92 -31.08 13.95
C ALA A 113 -41.59 -31.03 13.19
N ALA A 114 -40.78 -30.03 13.43
CA ALA A 114 -39.52 -29.87 12.77
C ALA A 114 -38.47 -29.26 13.71
N GLU A 115 -37.23 -29.42 13.37
CA GLU A 115 -36.10 -28.87 14.11
C GLU A 115 -35.14 -28.12 13.16
N TYR A 116 -34.44 -27.15 13.70
CA TYR A 116 -33.35 -26.50 12.98
C TYR A 116 -32.18 -27.46 12.91
N ASP A 117 -31.47 -27.46 11.79
CA ASP A 117 -30.20 -28.18 11.62
C ASP A 117 -29.13 -27.49 12.47
N VAL A 118 -29.10 -27.81 13.75
CA VAL A 118 -28.14 -27.22 14.71
C VAL A 118 -26.72 -27.70 14.40
N GLU A 119 -26.56 -28.97 14.02
CA GLU A 119 -25.26 -29.55 13.71
C GLU A 119 -24.63 -28.86 12.49
N GLY A 120 -25.42 -28.63 11.45
CA GLY A 120 -24.97 -27.87 10.26
C GLY A 120 -24.58 -26.42 10.58
N LEU A 121 -25.32 -25.76 11.49
CA LEU A 121 -25.01 -24.41 11.96
C LEU A 121 -23.71 -24.36 12.78
N GLU A 122 -23.52 -25.34 13.69
CA GLU A 122 -22.29 -25.46 14.48
C GLU A 122 -21.07 -25.73 13.60
N MET A 123 -21.20 -26.62 12.62
CA MET A 123 -20.14 -26.91 11.64
C MET A 123 -19.79 -25.70 10.81
N LEU A 124 -20.79 -24.95 10.35
CA LEU A 124 -20.57 -23.70 9.62
C LEU A 124 -19.87 -22.65 10.50
N GLY A 125 -20.31 -22.53 11.75
CA GLY A 125 -19.68 -21.64 12.73
C GLY A 125 -18.20 -21.95 12.96
N ALA A 126 -17.87 -23.24 13.15
CA ALA A 126 -16.49 -23.69 13.30
C ALA A 126 -15.65 -23.39 12.05
N THR A 127 -16.20 -23.64 10.86
CA THR A 127 -15.52 -23.35 9.59
C THR A 127 -15.25 -21.84 9.41
N VAL A 128 -16.23 -20.99 9.73
CA VAL A 128 -16.07 -19.53 9.68
C VAL A 128 -15.00 -19.06 10.67
N MET A 129 -14.97 -19.62 11.87
CA MET A 129 -13.92 -19.32 12.86
C MET A 129 -12.54 -19.68 12.34
N GLN A 130 -12.37 -20.88 11.80
CA GLN A 130 -11.11 -21.34 11.22
C GLN A 130 -10.65 -20.43 10.07
N LEU A 131 -11.54 -20.10 9.13
CA LEU A 131 -11.23 -19.21 8.01
C LEU A 131 -10.84 -17.80 8.49
N ASN A 132 -11.47 -17.29 9.54
CA ASN A 132 -11.11 -16.01 10.12
C ASN A 132 -9.70 -16.04 10.75
N ASP A 133 -9.34 -17.13 11.42
CA ASP A 133 -8.02 -17.30 12.01
C ASP A 133 -6.93 -17.39 10.91
N GLU A 134 -7.17 -18.15 9.85
CA GLU A 134 -6.28 -18.25 8.69
C GLU A 134 -6.14 -16.90 7.99
N LEU A 135 -7.22 -16.16 7.82
CA LEU A 135 -7.21 -14.82 7.24
C LEU A 135 -6.38 -13.85 8.09
N ALA A 136 -6.58 -13.87 9.41
CA ALA A 136 -5.83 -13.02 10.34
C ALA A 136 -4.33 -13.33 10.32
N GLU A 137 -3.95 -14.61 10.23
CA GLU A 137 -2.54 -15.01 10.13
C GLU A 137 -1.93 -14.58 8.79
N THR A 138 -2.65 -14.80 7.69
CA THR A 138 -2.21 -14.37 6.35
C THR A 138 -2.02 -12.85 6.27
N GLN A 139 -2.94 -12.08 6.86
CA GLN A 139 -2.79 -10.62 6.94
C GLN A 139 -1.56 -10.20 7.74
N ARG A 140 -1.28 -10.86 8.88
CA ARG A 140 -0.07 -10.58 9.65
C ARG A 140 1.21 -10.87 8.86
N GLN A 141 1.27 -11.99 8.16
CA GLN A 141 2.40 -12.37 7.31
C GLN A 141 2.59 -11.36 6.17
N LEU A 142 1.52 -10.96 5.50
CA LEU A 142 1.56 -9.97 4.43
C LEU A 142 2.07 -8.61 4.93
N LEU A 143 1.63 -8.16 6.10
CA LEU A 143 2.12 -6.93 6.71
C LEU A 143 3.61 -6.98 7.07
N ARG A 144 4.10 -8.14 7.56
CA ARG A 144 5.52 -8.34 7.85
C ARG A 144 6.35 -8.31 6.57
N ALA A 145 5.95 -9.07 5.55
CA ALA A 145 6.63 -9.10 4.26
C ALA A 145 6.67 -7.71 3.58
N ASN A 146 5.58 -6.96 3.64
CA ASN A 146 5.52 -5.60 3.07
C ASN A 146 6.46 -4.63 3.82
N ARG A 147 6.57 -4.74 5.14
CA ARG A 147 7.53 -3.93 5.93
C ARG A 147 8.97 -4.26 5.57
N GLU A 148 9.28 -5.54 5.39
CA GLU A 148 10.61 -6.00 5.01
C GLU A 148 10.97 -5.54 3.58
N LEU A 149 10.05 -5.67 2.63
CA LEU A 149 10.23 -5.16 1.28
C LEU A 149 10.53 -3.66 1.27
N LYS A 150 9.75 -2.85 2.00
CA LYS A 150 10.00 -1.40 2.11
C LYS A 150 11.35 -1.06 2.72
N ARG A 151 11.79 -1.83 3.73
CA ARG A 151 13.14 -1.64 4.32
C ARG A 151 14.23 -1.96 3.31
N ASN A 152 14.11 -3.09 2.62
CA ASN A 152 15.07 -3.51 1.61
C ASN A 152 15.11 -2.51 0.45
N GLU A 153 13.96 -2.01 -0.02
CA GLU A 153 13.88 -0.96 -1.02
C GLU A 153 14.63 0.31 -0.58
N THR A 154 14.42 0.76 0.66
CA THR A 154 15.12 1.93 1.21
C THR A 154 16.64 1.73 1.22
N VAL A 155 17.10 0.56 1.69
CA VAL A 155 18.53 0.22 1.72
C VAL A 155 19.11 0.17 0.30
N ILE A 156 18.40 -0.43 -0.65
CA ILE A 156 18.83 -0.48 -2.05
C ILE A 156 18.94 0.94 -2.63
N LEU A 157 17.96 1.80 -2.39
CA LEU A 157 17.98 3.18 -2.85
C LEU A 157 19.14 3.96 -2.21
N GLU A 158 19.42 3.77 -0.93
CA GLU A 158 20.58 4.39 -0.27
C GLU A 158 21.90 3.91 -0.88
N LEU A 159 22.04 2.60 -1.11
CA LEU A 159 23.22 2.03 -1.75
C LEU A 159 23.40 2.53 -3.20
N MET A 160 22.32 2.67 -3.95
CA MET A 160 22.37 3.18 -5.33
C MET A 160 22.62 4.68 -5.41
N ASN A 161 22.24 5.44 -4.39
CA ASN A 161 22.35 6.89 -4.34
C ASN A 161 23.67 7.39 -3.76
N THR A 162 24.50 6.49 -3.26
CA THR A 162 25.76 6.84 -2.60
C THR A 162 26.92 6.13 -3.30
N ASP A 163 28.01 6.85 -3.55
CA ASP A 163 29.28 6.26 -4.03
C ASP A 163 29.92 5.45 -2.89
N ALA A 164 30.14 4.17 -3.12
CA ALA A 164 30.58 3.24 -2.09
C ALA A 164 31.98 3.56 -1.53
N LEU A 165 32.87 4.20 -2.32
CA LEU A 165 34.22 4.53 -1.90
C LEU A 165 34.25 5.81 -1.05
N THR A 166 33.58 6.85 -1.52
CA THR A 166 33.73 8.21 -0.98
C THR A 166 32.57 8.63 -0.09
N GLY A 167 31.46 7.94 -0.17
CA GLY A 167 30.22 8.32 0.50
C GLY A 167 29.54 9.55 -0.13
N ALA A 168 30.06 10.14 -1.20
CA ALA A 168 29.40 11.20 -1.96
C ALA A 168 28.11 10.68 -2.61
N GLY A 169 27.26 11.57 -3.11
CA GLY A 169 26.17 11.16 -3.98
C GLY A 169 26.69 10.40 -5.20
N SER A 170 25.98 9.36 -5.62
CA SER A 170 26.30 8.67 -6.87
C SER A 170 25.92 9.54 -8.08
N ARG A 171 26.39 9.17 -9.26
CA ARG A 171 25.98 9.83 -10.52
C ARG A 171 24.46 9.79 -10.72
N ARG A 172 23.84 8.66 -10.40
CA ARG A 172 22.37 8.55 -10.46
C ARG A 172 21.68 9.57 -9.57
N ARG A 173 22.12 9.70 -8.32
CA ARG A 173 21.58 10.71 -7.40
C ARG A 173 21.78 12.13 -7.92
N LEU A 174 22.92 12.41 -8.56
CA LEU A 174 23.18 13.69 -9.20
C LEU A 174 22.14 13.98 -10.29
N ASP A 175 21.94 13.03 -11.21
CA ASP A 175 21.03 13.21 -12.35
C ASP A 175 19.59 13.45 -11.86
N GLU A 176 19.12 12.67 -10.90
CA GLU A 176 17.79 12.81 -10.29
C GLU A 176 17.63 14.16 -9.54
N ALA A 177 18.60 14.51 -8.70
CA ALA A 177 18.56 15.73 -7.91
C ALA A 177 18.67 16.99 -8.78
N LEU A 178 19.55 16.97 -9.80
CA LEU A 178 19.73 18.11 -10.68
C LEU A 178 18.48 18.37 -11.53
N ALA A 179 17.84 17.31 -12.04
CA ALA A 179 16.57 17.45 -12.76
C ALA A 179 15.47 18.06 -11.88
N ALA A 180 15.37 17.60 -10.64
CA ALA A 180 14.40 18.13 -9.67
C ALA A 180 14.68 19.61 -9.33
N GLU A 181 15.95 19.99 -9.14
CA GLU A 181 16.32 21.37 -8.83
C GLU A 181 16.10 22.30 -10.04
N VAL A 182 16.33 21.86 -11.26
CA VAL A 182 16.00 22.62 -12.48
C VAL A 182 14.52 22.94 -12.55
N GLU A 183 13.66 21.94 -12.32
CA GLU A 183 12.20 22.15 -12.28
C GLU A 183 11.77 23.09 -11.14
N ARG A 184 12.42 22.96 -9.98
CA ARG A 184 12.19 23.85 -8.86
C ARG A 184 12.55 25.29 -9.17
N CYS A 185 13.72 25.51 -9.78
CA CYS A 185 14.20 26.83 -10.19
C CYS A 185 13.29 27.49 -11.23
N ARG A 186 12.77 26.71 -12.19
CA ARG A 186 11.77 27.21 -13.15
C ARG A 186 10.49 27.69 -12.47
N ARG A 187 10.03 26.97 -11.44
CA ARG A 187 8.78 27.29 -10.73
C ARG A 187 8.90 28.52 -9.83
N TYR A 188 10.04 28.68 -9.17
CA TYR A 188 10.23 29.68 -8.12
C TYR A 188 11.21 30.80 -8.52
N GLU A 189 11.66 30.81 -9.77
CA GLU A 189 12.61 31.81 -10.32
C GLU A 189 13.89 31.94 -9.47
N GLN A 190 14.37 30.81 -8.90
CA GLN A 190 15.57 30.79 -8.08
C GLN A 190 16.81 30.49 -8.92
N ALA A 191 17.95 31.05 -8.51
CA ALA A 191 19.22 30.74 -9.12
C ALA A 191 19.67 29.32 -8.77
N LEU A 192 20.29 28.63 -9.73
CA LEU A 192 20.93 27.33 -9.54
C LEU A 192 22.32 27.38 -10.20
N CYS A 193 23.33 27.02 -9.44
CA CYS A 193 24.67 26.83 -9.96
C CYS A 193 25.14 25.40 -9.84
N VAL A 194 25.99 24.98 -10.76
CA VAL A 194 26.68 23.71 -10.73
C VAL A 194 28.18 23.96 -10.84
N VAL A 195 28.94 23.30 -9.99
CA VAL A 195 30.41 23.27 -10.03
C VAL A 195 30.82 21.84 -10.37
N MET A 196 31.62 21.66 -11.41
CA MET A 196 32.29 20.40 -11.74
C MET A 196 33.78 20.54 -11.47
N THR A 197 34.37 19.54 -10.86
CA THR A 197 35.80 19.57 -10.49
C THR A 197 36.43 18.21 -10.74
N ASP A 198 37.73 18.25 -11.02
CA ASP A 198 38.57 17.07 -11.29
C ASP A 198 39.94 17.27 -10.65
N LEU A 199 40.43 16.21 -9.99
CA LEU A 199 41.75 16.22 -9.35
C LEU A 199 42.85 16.15 -10.39
N ASP A 200 43.68 17.19 -10.45
CA ASP A 200 44.76 17.31 -11.43
C ASP A 200 45.80 16.22 -11.20
N HIS A 201 46.23 15.55 -12.30
CA HIS A 201 47.27 14.50 -12.27
C HIS A 201 46.97 13.32 -11.34
N PHE A 202 45.70 13.02 -11.06
CA PHE A 202 45.31 11.95 -10.13
C PHE A 202 45.84 10.57 -10.57
N LYS A 203 45.90 10.32 -11.89
CA LYS A 203 46.49 9.08 -12.40
C LYS A 203 47.96 8.94 -11.99
N GLU A 204 48.76 9.99 -12.06
CA GLU A 204 50.19 9.98 -11.66
C GLU A 204 50.34 9.70 -10.17
N VAL A 205 49.38 10.12 -9.34
CA VAL A 205 49.33 9.82 -7.92
C VAL A 205 49.10 8.31 -7.71
N ASN A 206 48.13 7.73 -8.41
CA ASN A 206 47.86 6.29 -8.34
C ASN A 206 49.08 5.46 -8.80
N ASP A 207 49.71 5.87 -9.90
CA ASP A 207 50.86 5.18 -10.46
C ASP A 207 52.08 5.22 -9.51
N ARG A 208 52.26 6.35 -8.78
CA ARG A 208 53.37 6.53 -7.82
C ARG A 208 53.11 5.96 -6.44
N CYS A 209 51.92 6.16 -5.90
CA CYS A 209 51.63 5.86 -4.48
C CYS A 209 50.66 4.72 -4.31
N GLY A 210 50.15 4.11 -5.39
CA GLY A 210 49.21 3.00 -5.38
C GLY A 210 47.72 3.45 -5.21
N HIS A 211 46.83 2.60 -5.62
CA HIS A 211 45.38 2.88 -5.59
C HIS A 211 44.84 3.18 -4.19
N ALA A 212 45.38 2.55 -3.13
CA ALA A 212 44.94 2.81 -1.77
C ALA A 212 45.18 4.27 -1.34
N ALA A 213 46.28 4.89 -1.79
CA ALA A 213 46.57 6.29 -1.54
C ALA A 213 45.62 7.20 -2.35
N GLY A 214 45.30 6.82 -3.58
CA GLY A 214 44.34 7.52 -4.40
C GLY A 214 42.93 7.48 -3.79
N ASP A 215 42.49 6.32 -3.28
CA ASP A 215 41.21 6.15 -2.60
C ASP A 215 41.09 7.07 -1.37
N GLU A 216 42.17 7.20 -0.60
CA GLU A 216 42.19 8.10 0.56
C GLU A 216 42.09 9.55 0.15
N ILE A 217 42.76 9.95 -0.95
CA ILE A 217 42.63 11.30 -1.51
C ILE A 217 41.21 11.61 -1.94
N LEU A 218 40.52 10.67 -2.60
CA LEU A 218 39.14 10.87 -3.03
C LEU A 218 38.20 11.07 -1.82
N LYS A 219 38.38 10.31 -0.73
CA LYS A 219 37.63 10.49 0.52
C LYS A 219 37.89 11.85 1.17
N GLN A 220 39.16 12.23 1.26
CA GLN A 220 39.54 13.52 1.83
C GLN A 220 39.04 14.70 0.97
N PHE A 221 39.04 14.54 -0.33
CA PHE A 221 38.52 15.55 -1.24
C PHE A 221 37.02 15.73 -1.08
N VAL A 222 36.25 14.65 -0.97
CA VAL A 222 34.80 14.75 -0.65
C VAL A 222 34.57 15.42 0.69
N THR A 223 35.39 15.12 1.70
CA THR A 223 35.32 15.79 3.01
C THR A 223 35.55 17.28 2.89
N LEU A 224 36.54 17.67 2.06
CA LEU A 224 36.82 19.08 1.76
C LEU A 224 35.63 19.76 1.04
N LEU A 225 35.10 19.12 0.00
CA LEU A 225 33.93 19.62 -0.74
C LEU A 225 32.73 19.85 0.20
N ARG A 226 32.40 18.86 1.03
CA ARG A 226 31.32 18.95 2.01
C ARG A 226 31.54 20.00 3.08
N GLY A 227 32.77 20.18 3.52
CA GLY A 227 33.13 21.22 4.50
C GLY A 227 32.90 22.65 3.99
N HIS A 228 32.82 22.82 2.67
CA HIS A 228 32.55 24.09 2.02
C HIS A 228 31.15 24.20 1.42
N SER A 229 30.35 23.16 1.51
CA SER A 229 28.97 23.09 1.02
C SER A 229 27.98 23.21 2.16
N ARG A 230 26.80 23.74 1.86
CA ARG A 230 25.66 23.77 2.80
C ARG A 230 24.98 22.41 2.87
N GLN A 231 24.15 22.19 3.88
CA GLN A 231 23.34 20.97 3.99
C GLN A 231 22.38 20.78 2.81
N THR A 232 21.97 21.86 2.16
CA THR A 232 21.10 21.86 0.97
C THR A 232 21.84 21.56 -0.32
N ASP A 233 23.18 21.64 -0.32
CA ASP A 233 24.00 21.41 -1.49
C ASP A 233 24.25 19.91 -1.66
N LEU A 234 24.32 19.44 -2.89
CA LEU A 234 24.65 18.05 -3.20
C LEU A 234 26.09 17.98 -3.69
N VAL A 235 26.90 17.19 -3.01
CA VAL A 235 28.22 16.74 -3.47
C VAL A 235 28.09 15.34 -4.01
N ALA A 236 28.36 15.13 -5.30
CA ALA A 236 28.25 13.83 -5.97
C ALA A 236 29.54 13.49 -6.73
N ARG A 237 29.84 12.19 -6.81
CA ARG A 237 30.92 11.67 -7.67
C ARG A 237 30.37 11.41 -9.07
N PHE A 238 30.94 12.07 -10.06
CA PHE A 238 30.52 11.96 -11.45
C PHE A 238 31.17 10.76 -12.15
N GLY A 239 32.45 10.49 -11.85
CA GLY A 239 33.22 9.36 -12.33
C GLY A 239 34.67 9.48 -11.89
N GLY A 240 35.43 8.41 -11.79
CA GLY A 240 36.86 8.44 -11.47
C GLY A 240 37.25 9.42 -10.36
N GLU A 241 37.94 10.50 -10.76
CA GLU A 241 38.36 11.63 -9.93
C GLU A 241 37.50 12.90 -10.11
N GLU A 242 36.36 12.79 -10.81
CA GLU A 242 35.45 13.89 -11.09
C GLU A 242 34.32 13.99 -10.11
N PHE A 243 34.05 15.19 -9.62
CA PHE A 243 32.99 15.50 -8.70
C PHE A 243 32.12 16.66 -9.16
N VAL A 244 30.86 16.66 -8.79
CA VAL A 244 29.90 17.72 -9.08
C VAL A 244 29.29 18.21 -7.79
N VAL A 245 29.23 19.53 -7.61
CA VAL A 245 28.51 20.18 -6.52
C VAL A 245 27.37 20.98 -7.12
N VAL A 246 26.13 20.60 -6.69
CA VAL A 246 24.91 21.32 -7.04
C VAL A 246 24.61 22.32 -5.93
N LEU A 247 24.42 23.58 -6.29
CA LEU A 247 24.26 24.71 -5.38
C LEU A 247 22.89 25.38 -5.62
N PRO A 248 21.82 24.91 -4.98
CA PRO A 248 20.50 25.54 -5.07
C PRO A 248 20.50 26.95 -4.51
N ALA A 249 19.61 27.82 -5.00
CA ALA A 249 19.44 29.22 -4.57
C ALA A 249 20.78 29.97 -4.45
N THR A 250 21.68 29.77 -5.44
CA THR A 250 23.04 30.33 -5.42
C THR A 250 23.34 31.01 -6.74
N GLU A 251 23.69 32.29 -6.64
CA GLU A 251 24.13 33.11 -7.77
C GLU A 251 25.54 32.73 -8.23
N LEU A 252 25.83 32.96 -9.50
CA LEU A 252 27.12 32.62 -10.13
C LEU A 252 28.32 33.14 -9.35
N LYS A 253 28.27 34.41 -8.91
CA LYS A 253 29.35 35.03 -8.13
C LYS A 253 29.64 34.27 -6.83
N SER A 254 28.60 33.83 -6.13
CA SER A 254 28.73 33.07 -4.89
C SER A 254 29.27 31.67 -5.13
N ALA A 255 28.83 30.99 -6.20
CA ALA A 255 29.35 29.70 -6.63
C ALA A 255 30.86 29.77 -6.99
N VAL A 256 31.28 30.79 -7.69
CA VAL A 256 32.68 31.05 -7.99
C VAL A 256 33.52 31.27 -6.73
N ILE A 257 33.05 32.06 -5.78
CA ILE A 257 33.73 32.26 -4.49
C ILE A 257 33.88 30.94 -3.75
N CYS A 258 32.82 30.13 -3.73
CA CYS A 258 32.84 28.81 -3.09
C CYS A 258 33.88 27.88 -3.74
N ALA A 259 33.85 27.75 -5.06
CA ALA A 259 34.80 26.91 -5.81
C ALA A 259 36.25 27.37 -5.65
N GLU A 260 36.51 28.70 -5.73
CA GLU A 260 37.84 29.23 -5.53
C GLU A 260 38.38 29.04 -4.11
N ARG A 261 37.51 29.09 -3.10
CA ARG A 261 37.89 28.77 -1.73
C ARG A 261 38.31 27.31 -1.57
N ILE A 262 37.59 26.39 -2.19
CA ILE A 262 37.92 24.96 -2.21
C ILE A 262 39.28 24.76 -2.91
N ARG A 263 39.46 25.35 -4.11
CA ARG A 263 40.69 25.27 -4.89
C ARG A 263 41.91 25.71 -4.06
N ARG A 264 41.84 26.89 -3.45
CA ARG A 264 42.94 27.46 -2.63
C ARG A 264 43.24 26.61 -1.40
N GLN A 265 42.24 26.07 -0.76
CA GLN A 265 42.45 25.21 0.39
C GLN A 265 43.11 23.89 0.01
N LEU A 266 42.73 23.31 -1.15
CA LEU A 266 43.36 22.12 -1.69
C LEU A 266 44.84 22.38 -2.05
N GLU A 267 45.12 23.53 -2.70
CA GLU A 267 46.47 23.95 -3.04
C GLU A 267 47.37 24.18 -1.82
N SER A 268 46.80 24.72 -0.72
CA SER A 268 47.56 25.13 0.46
C SER A 268 47.96 23.97 1.37
N ARG A 269 47.21 22.86 1.38
CA ARG A 269 47.43 21.74 2.29
C ARG A 269 47.38 20.39 1.56
N PRO A 270 48.35 19.48 1.82
CA PRO A 270 48.25 18.12 1.29
C PRO A 270 47.01 17.43 1.86
N LEU A 271 46.24 16.71 1.02
CA LEU A 271 45.14 15.88 1.48
C LEU A 271 45.66 14.64 2.21
N ALA A 272 46.81 14.11 1.81
CA ALA A 272 47.49 13.01 2.47
C ALA A 272 49.00 13.30 2.50
N GLU A 273 49.62 13.14 3.67
CA GLU A 273 51.08 13.45 3.84
C GLU A 273 51.98 12.68 2.88
N GLN A 274 51.62 11.43 2.57
CA GLN A 274 52.38 10.52 1.72
C GLN A 274 52.35 10.90 0.24
N VAL A 275 51.37 11.71 -0.20
CA VAL A 275 51.15 12.05 -1.61
C VAL A 275 51.71 13.41 -1.93
N GLY A 276 51.77 14.30 -0.95
CA GLY A 276 52.14 15.71 -1.17
C GLY A 276 50.95 16.57 -1.64
N ARG A 277 51.27 17.68 -2.26
CA ARG A 277 50.26 18.62 -2.77
C ARG A 277 49.63 18.10 -4.04
N ILE A 278 48.31 18.16 -4.09
CA ILE A 278 47.47 17.88 -5.24
C ILE A 278 46.61 19.12 -5.50
N THR A 279 46.29 19.39 -6.74
CA THR A 279 45.42 20.50 -7.15
C THR A 279 44.19 19.94 -7.85
N ALA A 280 43.23 20.80 -8.10
CA ALA A 280 42.06 20.47 -8.89
C ALA A 280 41.69 21.61 -9.83
N SER A 281 41.14 21.23 -10.97
CA SER A 281 40.53 22.14 -11.92
C SER A 281 39.02 22.22 -11.70
N PHE A 282 38.43 23.38 -11.95
CA PHE A 282 37.03 23.66 -11.70
C PHE A 282 36.36 24.30 -12.92
N GLY A 283 35.13 23.83 -13.22
CA GLY A 283 34.19 24.50 -14.11
C GLY A 283 32.97 24.93 -13.31
N VAL A 284 32.44 26.12 -13.59
CA VAL A 284 31.23 26.64 -12.91
C VAL A 284 30.26 27.18 -13.95
N ALA A 285 29.00 26.83 -13.83
CA ALA A 285 27.90 27.37 -14.62
C ALA A 285 26.68 27.67 -13.79
N MET A 286 25.93 28.68 -14.16
CA MET A 286 24.60 28.97 -13.63
C MET A 286 23.54 28.52 -14.64
N LEU A 287 22.45 27.98 -14.17
CA LEU A 287 21.27 27.62 -14.98
C LEU A 287 20.76 28.86 -15.71
N THR A 288 20.50 28.74 -17.00
CA THR A 288 19.87 29.79 -17.82
C THR A 288 18.40 29.47 -18.07
N GLY A 289 17.60 30.49 -18.37
CA GLY A 289 16.17 30.33 -18.61
C GLY A 289 15.87 29.31 -19.71
N GLY A 290 15.01 28.32 -19.41
CA GLY A 290 14.62 27.28 -20.36
C GLY A 290 15.62 26.14 -20.57
N GLU A 291 16.79 26.16 -19.93
CA GLU A 291 17.83 25.16 -20.08
C GLU A 291 17.48 23.85 -19.34
N GLU A 292 17.80 22.70 -19.92
CA GLU A 292 17.69 21.40 -19.29
C GLU A 292 18.94 21.02 -18.50
N SER A 293 18.78 20.12 -17.52
CA SER A 293 19.87 19.66 -16.65
C SER A 293 21.07 19.11 -17.43
N GLY A 294 20.82 18.38 -18.52
CA GLY A 294 21.89 17.84 -19.38
C GLY A 294 22.72 18.91 -20.08
N HIS A 295 22.11 19.99 -20.56
CA HIS A 295 22.82 21.11 -21.20
C HIS A 295 23.64 21.90 -20.17
N LEU A 296 23.10 22.11 -18.97
CA LEU A 296 23.86 22.76 -17.89
C LEU A 296 25.11 21.95 -17.53
N LEU A 297 24.98 20.61 -17.38
CA LEU A 297 26.14 19.73 -17.14
C LEU A 297 27.15 19.79 -18.27
N GLN A 298 26.71 19.81 -19.51
CA GLN A 298 27.61 19.92 -20.65
C GLN A 298 28.38 21.25 -20.65
N ARG A 299 27.75 22.37 -20.31
CA ARG A 299 28.41 23.67 -20.21
C ARG A 299 29.45 23.72 -19.08
N VAL A 300 29.12 23.11 -17.94
CA VAL A 300 30.06 23.02 -16.83
C VAL A 300 31.26 22.14 -17.18
N ASP A 301 31.06 21.02 -17.85
CA ASP A 301 32.14 20.16 -18.34
C ASP A 301 33.08 20.89 -19.32
N GLN A 302 32.50 21.64 -20.27
CA GLN A 302 33.30 22.49 -21.18
C GLN A 302 34.12 23.54 -20.43
N ALA A 303 33.59 24.12 -19.36
CA ALA A 303 34.32 25.06 -18.53
C ALA A 303 35.47 24.36 -17.78
N LEU A 304 35.24 23.19 -17.21
CA LEU A 304 36.24 22.35 -16.56
C LEU A 304 37.36 21.96 -17.55
N TYR A 305 36.99 21.54 -18.75
CA TYR A 305 37.94 21.22 -19.80
C TYR A 305 38.85 22.42 -20.18
N ARG A 306 38.30 23.64 -20.23
CA ARG A 306 39.09 24.85 -20.43
C ARG A 306 40.08 25.06 -19.28
N SER A 307 39.66 24.90 -18.03
CA SER A 307 40.55 24.97 -16.86
C SER A 307 41.73 24.02 -16.97
N LYS A 308 41.48 22.77 -17.39
CA LYS A 308 42.52 21.75 -17.59
C LYS A 308 43.50 22.17 -18.74
N LYS A 309 42.95 22.67 -19.84
CA LYS A 309 43.79 23.13 -21.00
C LYS A 309 44.65 24.34 -20.71
N GLU A 310 44.14 25.28 -19.95
CA GLU A 310 44.85 26.56 -19.66
C GLU A 310 45.89 26.44 -18.56
N GLY A 311 46.21 25.23 -18.09
CA GLY A 311 47.32 24.98 -17.18
C GLY A 311 46.90 24.48 -15.81
N ARG A 312 45.66 23.99 -15.67
CA ARG A 312 45.10 23.35 -14.45
C ARG A 312 45.10 24.28 -13.22
N ASN A 313 44.76 23.71 -12.04
CA ASN A 313 44.71 24.45 -10.78
C ASN A 313 43.99 25.80 -10.87
N ARG A 314 42.87 25.85 -11.56
CA ARG A 314 42.08 27.06 -11.82
C ARG A 314 40.60 26.79 -11.94
N LEU A 315 39.87 27.88 -11.98
CA LEU A 315 38.43 27.87 -12.17
C LEU A 315 38.09 28.63 -13.46
N THR A 316 37.23 28.04 -14.28
CA THR A 316 36.67 28.69 -15.47
C THR A 316 35.15 28.77 -15.32
N GLN A 317 34.58 29.92 -15.63
CA GLN A 317 33.15 30.13 -15.71
C GLN A 317 32.65 29.79 -17.11
N SER A 318 31.49 29.12 -17.19
CA SER A 318 30.79 28.94 -18.46
C SER A 318 30.06 30.24 -18.81
N ILE A 319 30.25 30.69 -20.03
CA ILE A 319 29.52 31.82 -20.60
C ILE A 319 28.11 31.34 -20.95
N ALA A 320 27.09 32.15 -20.63
CA ALA A 320 25.71 31.83 -21.01
C ALA A 320 25.57 31.78 -22.55
N PRO A 321 24.74 30.90 -23.10
CA PRO A 321 24.44 30.88 -24.52
C PRO A 321 23.92 32.27 -24.96
N GLY A 322 24.62 32.95 -25.90
CA GLY A 322 24.27 34.27 -26.40
C GLY A 322 25.09 35.45 -25.85
N GLN A 323 26.05 35.23 -24.94
CA GLN A 323 27.09 36.21 -24.58
C GLN A 323 28.44 35.78 -25.17
N ASP A 324 28.50 35.74 -26.47
CA ASP A 324 29.80 35.67 -27.15
C ASP A 324 30.62 36.88 -26.74
N ALA A 325 31.86 36.61 -26.32
CA ALA A 325 32.83 37.58 -25.86
C ALA A 325 32.85 38.80 -26.78
N ALA A 326 32.48 39.96 -26.27
CA ALA A 326 32.92 41.21 -26.85
C ALA A 326 34.46 41.16 -26.83
N PRO A 327 35.15 41.41 -27.97
CA PRO A 327 36.59 41.43 -27.98
C PRO A 327 37.05 42.55 -27.05
N ASP A 328 38.02 42.21 -26.21
CA ASP A 328 38.71 43.14 -25.32
C ASP A 328 39.33 44.23 -26.17
N VAL A 329 38.64 45.36 -26.24
CA VAL A 329 39.16 46.59 -26.86
C VAL A 329 39.85 47.42 -25.79
N SER A 330 40.99 46.91 -25.33
CA SER A 330 41.98 47.74 -24.59
C SER A 330 43.38 47.53 -25.12
N SER A 331 43.56 48.11 -26.27
CA SER A 331 44.91 48.46 -26.76
C SER A 331 44.79 49.77 -27.55
N CYS A 332 44.90 50.88 -26.86
CA CYS A 332 45.48 52.13 -27.32
C CYS A 332 46.09 52.84 -26.11
#